data_f28b0b2c8826761ea4ac04ab637d642b
#
_entry.id   f28b0b2c8826761ea4ac04ab637d642b
#
_cell.length_a   1.000
_cell.length_b   1.000
_cell.length_c   1.000
_cell.angle_alpha   90.00
_cell.angle_beta   90.00
_cell.angle_gamma   90.00
#
_symmetry.space_group_name_H-M   'P 1'
#
loop_
_entity.id
_entity.type
_entity.pdbx_description
1 polymer ?
#
loop_
_entity_poly.entity_id
_entity_poly.type
_entity_poly.pdbx_seq_one_letter_code
_entity_poly.pdbx_strand_id
1 'polypeptide(L)'
;MKKHLMVLSILAIIVSGGLLCFGCATETTKTSTLSVDVVYPFSEDYSQSFKNGIELAAREINDQGGILNQAIEVNYNDDGNNTNTAVEVATRIAENPGFPIVIGHRSTDDVLKVGSIYHQNNKLLFAPIIASSKLNLAQNPGAYLCAPSDDAMASELVGSIAAQGISRIAVVHSAGNTYGKDFIQKVEEHANSMGIEIVDAVSYLPNLDYFRYYVKKWDSMGAQAIVSACVGNDITALYEYLEKTGNTRPVFASYDIEVQAYTIPQSMKNLIQVTSYFNNTATAGAEAAFIQDYQQAYGLTPDLPAAQAYMTMHLAADAANQAQSLETEAIKKVLAENSFETVYGSLSFDKRLIGGIPVFQKIYLNDQLVPRNNITGGGNGGE
;
A
#
# COMPACT_ATOMS: atom_id res chain seq x y z
N MET A 1 -47.69 -98.03 17.70
CA MET A 1 -46.95 -97.55 16.55
C MET A 1 -47.81 -96.52 15.83
N LYS A 2 -47.79 -95.33 16.22
CA LYS A 2 -48.58 -94.20 15.58
C LYS A 2 -47.67 -93.05 15.45
N LYS A 3 -47.43 -92.59 14.22
CA LYS A 3 -46.71 -91.40 13.87
C LYS A 3 -47.71 -90.25 13.83
N HIS A 4 -47.51 -89.24 14.61
CA HIS A 4 -48.24 -87.99 14.53
C HIS A 4 -47.55 -87.06 13.59
N LEU A 5 -48.28 -86.62 12.60
CA LEU A 5 -47.89 -85.59 11.67
C LEU A 5 -48.34 -84.22 12.23
N MET A 6 -47.38 -83.34 12.49
CA MET A 6 -47.65 -82.02 13.02
C MET A 6 -47.49 -81.03 11.87
N VAL A 7 -48.59 -80.39 11.48
CA VAL A 7 -48.66 -79.33 10.46
C VAL A 7 -48.25 -78.01 11.09
N LEU A 8 -47.19 -77.46 10.64
CA LEU A 8 -46.73 -76.14 11.07
C LEU A 8 -47.34 -75.08 10.11
N SER A 9 -48.25 -74.26 10.59
CA SER A 9 -48.77 -73.10 9.91
C SER A 9 -47.78 -71.92 10.03
N ILE A 10 -47.15 -71.51 8.94
CA ILE A 10 -46.27 -70.33 8.90
C ILE A 10 -47.12 -69.14 8.68
N LEU A 11 -47.23 -68.27 9.69
CA LEU A 11 -47.86 -66.97 9.62
C LEU A 11 -46.85 -65.97 9.04
N ALA A 12 -47.02 -65.56 7.80
CA ALA A 12 -46.19 -64.50 7.19
C ALA A 12 -46.61 -63.12 7.68
N ILE A 13 -45.79 -62.52 8.56
CA ILE A 13 -45.94 -61.13 8.95
C ILE A 13 -45.23 -60.26 7.89
N ILE A 14 -45.99 -59.57 7.07
CA ILE A 14 -45.49 -58.52 6.18
C ILE A 14 -45.21 -57.29 7.02
N VAL A 15 -43.95 -57.05 7.38
CA VAL A 15 -43.48 -55.80 7.96
C VAL A 15 -43.22 -54.87 6.81
N SER A 16 -44.15 -53.94 6.53
CA SER A 16 -43.95 -52.83 5.65
C SER A 16 -43.03 -51.82 6.33
N GLY A 17 -41.71 -51.98 6.11
CA GLY A 17 -40.69 -50.97 6.50
C GLY A 17 -40.82 -49.74 5.65
N GLY A 18 -41.51 -48.72 6.17
CA GLY A 18 -41.46 -47.38 5.58
C GLY A 18 -40.02 -46.83 5.69
N LEU A 19 -39.30 -46.73 4.57
CA LEU A 19 -38.05 -46.01 4.46
C LEU A 19 -38.40 -44.51 4.60
N LEU A 20 -38.27 -44.00 5.82
CA LEU A 20 -38.15 -42.55 6.05
C LEU A 20 -36.81 -42.10 5.49
N CYS A 21 -36.79 -41.70 4.22
CA CYS A 21 -35.69 -40.86 3.72
C CYS A 21 -35.75 -39.54 4.48
N PHE A 22 -34.95 -39.45 5.54
CA PHE A 22 -34.48 -38.17 6.03
C PHE A 22 -33.67 -37.53 4.91
N GLY A 23 -34.31 -36.78 4.03
CA GLY A 23 -33.67 -35.83 3.17
C GLY A 23 -33.00 -34.80 4.10
N CYS A 24 -31.68 -34.93 4.34
CA CYS A 24 -30.89 -33.78 4.71
C CYS A 24 -31.06 -32.77 3.59
N ALA A 25 -32.05 -31.90 3.74
CA ALA A 25 -32.00 -30.63 3.08
C ALA A 25 -30.74 -29.94 3.68
N THR A 26 -29.63 -30.01 2.99
CA THR A 26 -28.57 -29.04 3.16
C THR A 26 -29.24 -27.70 2.83
N GLU A 27 -29.73 -27.01 3.87
CA GLU A 27 -29.91 -25.58 3.76
C GLU A 27 -28.53 -25.06 3.32
N THR A 28 -28.42 -24.73 2.06
CA THR A 28 -27.40 -23.81 1.58
C THR A 28 -27.68 -22.53 2.34
N THR A 29 -27.09 -22.38 3.52
CA THR A 29 -26.92 -21.09 4.15
C THR A 29 -26.29 -20.23 3.09
N LYS A 30 -27.06 -19.31 2.54
CA LYS A 30 -26.56 -18.24 1.70
C LYS A 30 -25.56 -17.52 2.60
N THR A 31 -24.29 -17.86 2.47
CA THR A 31 -23.20 -17.15 3.16
C THR A 31 -23.34 -15.70 2.68
N SER A 32 -23.74 -14.83 3.59
CA SER A 32 -23.85 -13.41 3.27
C SER A 32 -22.44 -12.94 2.92
N THR A 33 -22.25 -12.50 1.69
CA THR A 33 -20.98 -11.96 1.24
C THR A 33 -20.84 -10.56 1.82
N LEU A 34 -19.70 -10.27 2.44
CA LEU A 34 -19.38 -8.96 2.99
C LEU A 34 -18.67 -8.13 1.91
N SER A 35 -19.28 -7.01 1.53
CA SER A 35 -18.70 -6.11 0.53
C SER A 35 -17.63 -5.21 1.15
N VAL A 36 -16.42 -5.21 0.57
CA VAL A 36 -15.29 -4.37 0.96
C VAL A 36 -15.05 -3.31 -0.11
N ASP A 37 -15.19 -2.05 0.25
CA ASP A 37 -14.98 -0.92 -0.66
C ASP A 37 -13.49 -0.54 -0.73
N VAL A 38 -12.94 -0.54 -1.95
CA VAL A 38 -11.59 -0.10 -2.26
C VAL A 38 -11.66 1.06 -3.24
N VAL A 39 -11.02 2.18 -2.91
CA VAL A 39 -11.02 3.41 -3.73
C VAL A 39 -9.60 3.73 -4.17
N TYR A 40 -9.40 3.79 -5.47
CA TYR A 40 -8.11 4.10 -6.07
C TYR A 40 -8.35 4.58 -7.51
N PRO A 41 -7.44 5.31 -8.18
CA PRO A 41 -7.64 5.73 -9.58
C PRO A 41 -7.48 4.54 -10.54
N PHE A 42 -8.46 3.63 -10.56
CA PHE A 42 -8.43 2.37 -11.31
C PHE A 42 -8.47 2.55 -12.83
N SER A 43 -8.84 3.71 -13.33
CA SER A 43 -8.73 4.08 -14.75
C SER A 43 -7.30 4.34 -15.21
N GLU A 44 -6.35 4.50 -14.29
CA GLU A 44 -4.95 4.76 -14.59
C GLU A 44 -4.15 3.45 -14.70
N ASP A 45 -3.28 3.35 -15.71
CA ASP A 45 -2.50 2.13 -15.99
C ASP A 45 -1.61 1.69 -14.81
N TYR A 46 -1.14 2.63 -13.99
CA TYR A 46 -0.33 2.34 -12.81
C TYR A 46 -1.09 1.67 -11.67
N SER A 47 -2.42 1.58 -11.75
CA SER A 47 -3.25 1.03 -10.69
C SER A 47 -3.35 -0.50 -10.71
N GLN A 48 -2.90 -1.15 -11.78
CA GLN A 48 -3.05 -2.60 -11.92
C GLN A 48 -2.30 -3.39 -10.85
N SER A 49 -1.11 -2.97 -10.46
CA SER A 49 -0.34 -3.66 -9.41
C SER A 49 -1.01 -3.55 -8.03
N PHE A 50 -1.57 -2.39 -7.71
CA PHE A 50 -2.36 -2.20 -6.51
C PHE A 50 -3.59 -3.11 -6.50
N LYS A 51 -4.32 -3.17 -7.62
CA LYS A 51 -5.48 -4.06 -7.78
C LYS A 51 -5.11 -5.52 -7.58
N ASN A 52 -4.01 -5.97 -8.17
CA ASN A 52 -3.50 -7.33 -8.01
C ASN A 52 -3.21 -7.66 -6.54
N GLY A 53 -2.62 -6.72 -5.78
CA GLY A 53 -2.38 -6.88 -4.34
C GLY A 53 -3.68 -7.07 -3.55
N ILE A 54 -4.70 -6.26 -3.82
CA ILE A 54 -6.05 -6.41 -3.21
C ILE A 54 -6.66 -7.77 -3.56
N GLU A 55 -6.59 -8.18 -4.84
CA GLU A 55 -7.18 -9.45 -5.30
C GLU A 55 -6.49 -10.67 -4.70
N LEU A 56 -5.16 -10.63 -4.54
CA LEU A 56 -4.41 -11.71 -3.87
C LEU A 56 -4.85 -11.83 -2.42
N ALA A 57 -4.83 -10.73 -1.68
CA ALA A 57 -5.25 -10.70 -0.27
C ALA A 57 -6.71 -11.16 -0.11
N ALA A 58 -7.63 -10.70 -0.95
CA ALA A 58 -9.03 -11.09 -0.87
C ALA A 58 -9.25 -12.60 -1.09
N ARG A 59 -8.49 -13.22 -1.99
CA ARG A 59 -8.53 -14.69 -2.19
C ARG A 59 -8.04 -15.41 -0.94
N GLU A 60 -6.89 -15.02 -0.39
CA GLU A 60 -6.32 -15.66 0.80
C GLU A 60 -7.23 -15.50 2.02
N ILE A 61 -7.82 -14.32 2.22
CA ILE A 61 -8.79 -14.08 3.28
C ILE A 61 -10.00 -15.03 3.12
N ASN A 62 -10.52 -15.18 1.91
CA ASN A 62 -11.64 -16.08 1.63
C ASN A 62 -11.28 -17.55 1.85
N ASP A 63 -10.08 -17.97 1.44
CA ASP A 63 -9.57 -19.33 1.63
C ASP A 63 -9.40 -19.65 3.13
N GLN A 64 -9.14 -18.64 3.95
CA GLN A 64 -9.06 -18.74 5.41
C GLN A 64 -10.42 -18.64 6.13
N GLY A 65 -11.52 -18.50 5.40
CA GLY A 65 -12.87 -18.45 5.94
C GLY A 65 -13.50 -17.04 5.97
N GLY A 66 -12.84 -16.05 5.41
CA GLY A 66 -13.37 -14.69 5.26
C GLY A 66 -13.23 -13.82 6.51
N ILE A 67 -14.05 -12.80 6.60
CA ILE A 67 -14.15 -11.91 7.77
C ILE A 67 -15.35 -12.34 8.60
N LEU A 68 -15.14 -12.70 9.87
CA LEU A 68 -16.16 -13.21 10.78
C LEU A 68 -16.97 -14.39 10.16
N ASN A 69 -16.30 -15.30 9.47
CA ASN A 69 -16.88 -16.42 8.72
C ASN A 69 -17.80 -16.01 7.55
N GLN A 70 -17.65 -14.81 7.04
CA GLN A 70 -18.33 -14.34 5.83
C GLN A 70 -17.31 -14.17 4.70
N ALA A 71 -17.60 -14.75 3.54
CA ALA A 71 -16.79 -14.50 2.36
C ALA A 71 -16.83 -13.01 1.99
N ILE A 72 -15.73 -12.48 1.47
CA ILE A 72 -15.65 -11.08 1.05
C ILE A 72 -15.70 -10.96 -0.46
N GLU A 73 -16.30 -9.87 -0.92
CA GLU A 73 -16.31 -9.39 -2.31
C GLU A 73 -15.78 -7.96 -2.34
N VAL A 74 -14.87 -7.66 -3.25
CA VAL A 74 -14.26 -6.34 -3.36
C VAL A 74 -15.02 -5.47 -4.34
N ASN A 75 -15.48 -4.32 -3.88
CA ASN A 75 -16.02 -3.25 -4.69
C ASN A 75 -14.91 -2.27 -5.08
N TYR A 76 -14.54 -2.26 -6.35
CA TYR A 76 -13.58 -1.31 -6.88
C TYR A 76 -14.27 0.00 -7.26
N ASN A 77 -13.87 1.09 -6.63
CA ASN A 77 -14.38 2.43 -6.88
C ASN A 77 -13.26 3.31 -7.45
N ASP A 78 -13.48 3.84 -8.64
CA ASP A 78 -12.52 4.71 -9.32
C ASP A 78 -12.76 6.17 -8.94
N ASP A 79 -11.76 6.82 -8.35
CA ASP A 79 -11.77 8.26 -8.08
C ASP A 79 -11.08 9.09 -9.18
N GLY A 80 -10.50 8.43 -10.20
CA GLY A 80 -9.88 9.06 -11.37
C GLY A 80 -8.75 10.04 -11.00
N ASN A 81 -8.12 9.89 -9.83
CA ASN A 81 -7.14 10.82 -9.29
C ASN A 81 -7.67 12.27 -9.25
N ASN A 82 -8.95 12.42 -8.94
CA ASN A 82 -9.67 13.70 -8.91
C ASN A 82 -10.42 13.86 -7.58
N THR A 83 -10.06 14.89 -6.83
CA THR A 83 -10.60 15.13 -5.49
C THR A 83 -12.12 15.33 -5.45
N ASN A 84 -12.74 15.93 -6.49
CA ASN A 84 -14.20 16.05 -6.53
C ASN A 84 -14.86 14.70 -6.72
N THR A 85 -14.34 13.88 -7.64
CA THR A 85 -14.80 12.49 -7.84
C THR A 85 -14.59 11.66 -6.57
N ALA A 86 -13.46 11.83 -5.88
CA ALA A 86 -13.19 11.17 -4.60
C ALA A 86 -14.28 11.49 -3.55
N VAL A 87 -14.72 12.76 -3.46
CA VAL A 87 -15.81 13.18 -2.56
C VAL A 87 -17.14 12.53 -2.94
N GLU A 88 -17.48 12.47 -4.24
CA GLU A 88 -18.71 11.82 -4.73
C GLU A 88 -18.70 10.31 -4.41
N VAL A 89 -17.58 9.64 -4.66
CA VAL A 89 -17.36 8.22 -4.36
C VAL A 89 -17.49 7.98 -2.86
N ALA A 90 -16.81 8.79 -2.04
CA ALA A 90 -16.85 8.65 -0.58
C ALA A 90 -18.26 8.84 -0.01
N THR A 91 -19.02 9.81 -0.53
CA THR A 91 -20.41 10.04 -0.12
C THR A 91 -21.28 8.82 -0.42
N ARG A 92 -21.16 8.26 -1.62
CA ARG A 92 -21.90 7.05 -2.02
C ARG A 92 -21.55 5.82 -1.16
N ILE A 93 -20.26 5.60 -0.87
CA ILE A 93 -19.80 4.49 -0.03
C ILE A 93 -20.28 4.67 1.42
N ALA A 94 -20.24 5.90 1.92
CA ALA A 94 -20.64 6.20 3.29
C ALA A 94 -22.11 5.84 3.59
N GLU A 95 -22.98 5.95 2.59
CA GLU A 95 -24.41 5.61 2.68
C GLU A 95 -24.69 4.11 2.62
N ASN A 96 -23.75 3.29 2.15
CA ASN A 96 -23.95 1.86 1.95
C ASN A 96 -23.59 1.05 3.21
N PRO A 97 -24.48 0.15 3.66
CA PRO A 97 -24.11 -0.85 4.66
C PRO A 97 -23.13 -1.84 4.02
N GLY A 98 -22.05 -2.15 4.71
CA GLY A 98 -21.03 -3.08 4.23
C GLY A 98 -19.92 -3.16 5.25
N PHE A 99 -18.75 -3.60 4.82
CA PHE A 99 -17.59 -3.60 5.69
C PHE A 99 -17.30 -2.16 6.19
N PRO A 100 -17.03 -1.97 7.48
CA PRO A 100 -16.89 -0.63 8.05
C PRO A 100 -15.55 0.04 7.71
N ILE A 101 -14.60 -0.69 7.12
CA ILE A 101 -13.31 -0.14 6.69
C ILE A 101 -13.33 0.05 5.17
N VAL A 102 -12.98 1.25 4.73
CA VAL A 102 -12.72 1.60 3.33
C VAL A 102 -11.21 1.67 3.13
N ILE A 103 -10.70 1.02 2.09
CA ILE A 103 -9.29 1.04 1.73
C ILE A 103 -9.06 2.03 0.60
N GLY A 104 -8.21 2.99 0.77
CA GLY A 104 -7.94 4.07 -0.20
C GLY A 104 -7.68 5.37 0.54
N HIS A 105 -7.71 6.44 -0.05
CA HIS A 105 -7.49 6.89 -1.43
C HIS A 105 -5.98 6.98 -1.71
N ARG A 106 -5.59 7.33 -2.96
CA ARG A 106 -4.17 7.43 -3.31
C ARG A 106 -3.52 8.75 -2.92
N SER A 107 -4.26 9.85 -2.87
CA SER A 107 -3.68 11.18 -2.66
C SER A 107 -3.97 11.75 -1.27
N THR A 108 -3.01 12.52 -0.74
CA THR A 108 -3.17 13.26 0.52
C THR A 108 -4.35 14.24 0.45
N ASP A 109 -4.51 14.92 -0.69
CA ASP A 109 -5.58 15.89 -0.89
C ASP A 109 -6.96 15.25 -0.83
N ASP A 110 -7.10 14.02 -1.35
CA ASP A 110 -8.34 13.26 -1.27
C ASP A 110 -8.64 12.85 0.16
N VAL A 111 -7.68 12.23 0.87
CA VAL A 111 -7.86 11.78 2.26
C VAL A 111 -8.23 12.94 3.17
N LEU A 112 -7.65 14.12 2.98
CA LEU A 112 -8.02 15.34 3.71
C LEU A 112 -9.49 15.74 3.52
N LYS A 113 -10.07 15.48 2.35
CA LYS A 113 -11.46 15.83 2.03
C LYS A 113 -12.46 14.76 2.46
N VAL A 114 -12.12 13.48 2.23
CA VAL A 114 -13.08 12.38 2.42
C VAL A 114 -13.09 11.81 3.84
N GLY A 115 -12.04 12.01 4.63
CA GLY A 115 -11.91 11.42 5.96
C GLY A 115 -13.06 11.76 6.92
N SER A 116 -13.56 13.01 6.86
CA SER A 116 -14.72 13.44 7.66
C SER A 116 -16.03 12.80 7.17
N ILE A 117 -16.18 12.57 5.86
CA ILE A 117 -17.36 11.92 5.28
C ILE A 117 -17.48 10.49 5.81
N TYR A 118 -16.41 9.71 5.74
CA TYR A 118 -16.38 8.36 6.27
C TYR A 118 -16.64 8.32 7.78
N HIS A 119 -15.94 9.18 8.54
CA HIS A 119 -16.10 9.21 10.00
C HIS A 119 -17.53 9.51 10.45
N GLN A 120 -18.20 10.50 9.84
CA GLN A 120 -19.58 10.88 10.16
C GLN A 120 -20.59 9.76 9.89
N ASN A 121 -20.24 8.81 9.04
CA ASN A 121 -21.06 7.65 8.69
C ASN A 121 -20.54 6.33 9.30
N ASN A 122 -19.80 6.41 10.41
CA ASN A 122 -19.25 5.26 11.12
C ASN A 122 -18.41 4.32 10.25
N LYS A 123 -17.66 4.87 9.31
CA LYS A 123 -16.66 4.13 8.55
C LYS A 123 -15.25 4.57 8.94
N LEU A 124 -14.32 3.63 8.87
CA LEU A 124 -12.89 3.85 9.03
C LEU A 124 -12.25 3.93 7.65
N LEU A 125 -11.29 4.80 7.49
CA LEU A 125 -10.50 4.91 6.26
C LEU A 125 -9.08 4.40 6.51
N PHE A 126 -8.69 3.33 5.83
CA PHE A 126 -7.31 2.86 5.82
C PHE A 126 -6.62 3.40 4.57
N ALA A 127 -5.71 4.34 4.76
CA ALA A 127 -4.96 4.99 3.69
C ALA A 127 -3.63 4.23 3.44
N PRO A 128 -3.54 3.43 2.35
CA PRO A 128 -2.43 2.49 2.17
C PRO A 128 -1.09 3.17 1.88
N ILE A 129 -1.09 4.30 1.18
CA ILE A 129 0.13 4.94 0.66
C ILE A 129 0.35 6.33 1.27
N ILE A 130 -0.57 6.79 2.13
CA ILE A 130 -0.54 8.15 2.68
C ILE A 130 0.05 8.16 4.08
N ALA A 131 1.00 9.07 4.30
CA ALA A 131 1.67 9.25 5.58
C ALA A 131 1.98 10.71 5.92
N SER A 132 1.26 11.65 5.30
CA SER A 132 1.48 13.09 5.49
C SER A 132 1.24 13.52 6.95
N SER A 133 2.21 14.21 7.53
CA SER A 133 2.10 14.79 8.87
C SER A 133 1.02 15.89 8.97
N LYS A 134 0.55 16.42 7.85
CA LYS A 134 -0.56 17.40 7.79
C LYS A 134 -1.93 16.74 7.86
N LEU A 135 -2.03 15.43 7.70
CA LEU A 135 -3.23 14.72 8.07
C LEU A 135 -3.41 14.87 9.58
N ASN A 136 -3.99 16.02 9.98
CA ASN A 136 -4.40 16.23 11.36
C ASN A 136 -5.42 15.16 11.73
N LEU A 137 -4.92 14.09 12.36
CA LEU A 137 -5.75 12.96 12.77
C LEU A 137 -6.84 13.37 13.78
N ALA A 138 -6.71 14.52 14.44
CA ALA A 138 -7.79 15.07 15.25
C ALA A 138 -8.97 15.56 14.39
N GLN A 139 -8.70 16.06 13.18
CA GLN A 139 -9.74 16.47 12.23
C GLN A 139 -10.27 15.31 11.38
N ASN A 140 -9.52 14.21 11.31
CA ASN A 140 -9.88 12.98 10.58
C ASN A 140 -9.88 11.76 11.53
N PRO A 141 -10.79 11.70 12.51
CA PRO A 141 -10.70 10.74 13.61
C PRO A 141 -10.95 9.27 13.21
N GLY A 142 -11.41 9.02 11.97
CA GLY A 142 -11.60 7.69 11.39
C GLY A 142 -10.50 7.26 10.42
N ALA A 143 -9.49 8.10 10.15
CA ALA A 143 -8.42 7.76 9.22
C ALA A 143 -7.24 7.07 9.92
N TYR A 144 -6.75 5.99 9.32
CA TYR A 144 -5.57 5.23 9.70
C TYR A 144 -4.56 5.24 8.56
N LEU A 145 -3.34 5.68 8.84
CA LEU A 145 -2.27 5.80 7.84
C LEU A 145 -1.43 4.52 7.88
N CYS A 146 -1.41 3.80 6.78
CA CYS A 146 -0.82 2.47 6.67
C CYS A 146 0.57 2.46 5.99
N ALA A 147 1.23 3.61 5.89
CA ALA A 147 2.57 3.77 5.34
C ALA A 147 3.52 4.43 6.36
N PRO A 148 4.86 4.28 6.22
CA PRO A 148 5.83 4.99 7.07
C PRO A 148 5.60 6.50 7.00
N SER A 149 5.83 7.22 8.10
CA SER A 149 5.65 8.67 8.11
C SER A 149 6.59 9.38 7.14
N ASP A 150 6.13 10.50 6.57
CA ASP A 150 6.97 11.37 5.74
C ASP A 150 8.23 11.83 6.49
N ASP A 151 8.14 11.96 7.82
CA ASP A 151 9.27 12.27 8.67
C ASP A 151 10.35 11.16 8.66
N ALA A 152 9.94 9.90 8.81
CA ALA A 152 10.85 8.75 8.75
C ALA A 152 11.46 8.61 7.34
N MET A 153 10.67 8.81 6.30
CA MET A 153 11.13 8.75 4.91
C MET A 153 12.13 9.86 4.61
N ALA A 154 11.85 11.09 5.02
CA ALA A 154 12.76 12.24 4.84
C ALA A 154 14.05 12.09 5.66
N SER A 155 13.96 11.56 6.88
CA SER A 155 15.12 11.27 7.73
C SER A 155 16.08 10.30 7.06
N GLU A 156 15.56 9.19 6.51
CA GLU A 156 16.37 8.19 5.77
C GLU A 156 16.99 8.79 4.51
N LEU A 157 16.21 9.56 3.74
CA LEU A 157 16.67 10.21 2.51
C LEU A 157 17.85 11.17 2.82
N VAL A 158 17.67 12.06 3.79
CA VAL A 158 18.69 13.05 4.17
C VAL A 158 19.89 12.39 4.82
N GLY A 159 19.67 11.35 5.65
CA GLY A 159 20.75 10.53 6.21
C GLY A 159 21.61 9.89 5.12
N SER A 160 20.99 9.38 4.05
CA SER A 160 21.71 8.81 2.90
C SER A 160 22.51 9.87 2.12
N ILE A 161 21.99 11.10 2.01
CA ILE A 161 22.70 12.25 1.42
C ILE A 161 23.94 12.58 2.26
N ALA A 162 23.76 12.73 3.58
CA ALA A 162 24.86 13.04 4.52
C ALA A 162 25.96 11.98 4.49
N ALA A 163 25.57 10.69 4.49
CA ALA A 163 26.51 9.56 4.44
C ALA A 163 27.38 9.54 3.17
N GLN A 164 26.97 10.21 2.11
CA GLN A 164 27.73 10.35 0.85
C GLN A 164 28.58 11.64 0.83
N GLY A 165 28.65 12.40 1.93
CA GLY A 165 29.42 13.64 2.03
C GLY A 165 28.83 14.81 1.24
N ILE A 166 27.56 14.72 0.85
CA ILE A 166 26.85 15.78 0.13
C ILE A 166 26.36 16.80 1.15
N SER A 167 26.69 18.08 0.93
CA SER A 167 26.35 19.18 1.83
C SER A 167 25.51 20.28 1.18
N ARG A 168 25.25 20.21 -0.14
CA ARG A 168 24.50 21.22 -0.89
C ARG A 168 23.54 20.54 -1.86
N ILE A 169 22.24 20.76 -1.69
CA ILE A 169 21.20 20.12 -2.50
C ILE A 169 20.23 21.13 -3.10
N ALA A 170 19.69 20.82 -4.28
CA ALA A 170 18.50 21.46 -4.82
C ALA A 170 17.29 20.55 -4.57
N VAL A 171 16.12 21.11 -4.28
CA VAL A 171 14.90 20.33 -4.11
C VAL A 171 13.84 20.71 -5.14
N VAL A 172 13.08 19.71 -5.61
CA VAL A 172 12.02 19.89 -6.61
C VAL A 172 10.80 19.05 -6.24
N HIS A 173 9.61 19.62 -6.41
CA HIS A 173 8.35 18.92 -6.17
C HIS A 173 7.28 19.32 -7.19
N SER A 174 6.24 18.51 -7.36
CA SER A 174 5.11 18.82 -8.22
C SER A 174 4.35 20.05 -7.72
N ALA A 175 3.99 20.93 -8.64
CA ALA A 175 3.19 22.11 -8.35
C ALA A 175 1.75 21.69 -7.92
N GLY A 176 1.22 22.37 -6.91
CA GLY A 176 -0.17 22.18 -6.46
C GLY A 176 -0.43 20.84 -5.75
N ASN A 177 0.59 20.06 -5.44
CA ASN A 177 0.48 18.79 -4.75
C ASN A 177 0.87 18.93 -3.26
N THR A 178 -0.05 18.58 -2.36
CA THR A 178 0.16 18.72 -0.90
C THR A 178 1.28 17.80 -0.42
N TYR A 179 1.31 16.53 -0.86
CA TYR A 179 2.34 15.59 -0.47
C TYR A 179 3.75 16.10 -0.77
N GLY A 180 4.03 16.47 -2.04
CA GLY A 180 5.37 16.92 -2.44
C GLY A 180 5.87 18.11 -1.63
N LYS A 181 4.98 19.07 -1.36
CA LYS A 181 5.30 20.23 -0.52
C LYS A 181 5.61 19.84 0.93
N ASP A 182 4.81 18.95 1.52
CA ASP A 182 4.96 18.52 2.90
C ASP A 182 6.21 17.68 3.09
N PHE A 183 6.46 16.76 2.15
CA PHE A 183 7.65 15.94 2.16
C PHE A 183 8.93 16.79 2.08
N ILE A 184 8.97 17.79 1.18
CA ILE A 184 10.11 18.71 1.09
C ILE A 184 10.28 19.52 2.39
N GLN A 185 9.22 19.92 3.06
CA GLN A 185 9.33 20.57 4.36
C GLN A 185 10.05 19.64 5.40
N LYS A 186 9.75 18.34 5.40
CA LYS A 186 10.45 17.37 6.25
C LYS A 186 11.92 17.18 5.83
N VAL A 187 12.19 17.16 4.54
CA VAL A 187 13.56 17.16 4.02
C VAL A 187 14.31 18.41 4.50
N GLU A 188 13.72 19.60 4.50
CA GLU A 188 14.31 20.84 5.00
C GLU A 188 14.64 20.75 6.51
N GLU A 189 13.71 20.23 7.32
CA GLU A 189 13.91 20.07 8.77
C GLU A 189 15.11 19.15 9.05
N HIS A 190 15.21 18.00 8.38
CA HIS A 190 16.34 17.07 8.54
C HIS A 190 17.64 17.59 7.93
N ALA A 191 17.62 18.22 6.76
CA ALA A 191 18.78 18.83 6.12
C ALA A 191 19.43 19.89 7.03
N ASN A 192 18.62 20.78 7.60
CA ASN A 192 19.09 21.79 8.56
C ASN A 192 19.74 21.14 9.78
N SER A 193 19.17 20.07 10.33
CA SER A 193 19.73 19.38 11.50
C SER A 193 21.07 18.71 11.22
N MET A 194 21.32 18.30 9.97
CA MET A 194 22.55 17.63 9.52
C MET A 194 23.55 18.59 8.84
N GLY A 195 23.27 19.90 8.80
CA GLY A 195 24.14 20.89 8.20
C GLY A 195 24.21 20.83 6.67
N ILE A 196 23.17 20.31 6.02
CA ILE A 196 23.04 20.28 4.58
C ILE A 196 22.28 21.53 4.12
N GLU A 197 22.89 22.30 3.21
CA GLU A 197 22.30 23.52 2.66
C GLU A 197 21.36 23.19 1.49
N ILE A 198 20.13 23.64 1.58
CA ILE A 198 19.21 23.66 0.43
C ILE A 198 19.46 24.93 -0.35
N VAL A 199 20.15 24.83 -1.46
CA VAL A 199 20.55 25.99 -2.28
C VAL A 199 19.41 26.55 -3.11
N ASP A 200 18.42 25.73 -3.44
CA ASP A 200 17.22 26.12 -4.20
C ASP A 200 16.07 25.17 -3.92
N ALA A 201 14.85 25.71 -3.89
CA ALA A 201 13.61 24.95 -3.72
C ALA A 201 12.62 25.39 -4.79
N VAL A 202 12.22 24.48 -5.69
CA VAL A 202 11.36 24.82 -6.81
C VAL A 202 10.16 23.90 -6.91
N SER A 203 8.99 24.48 -7.23
CA SER A 203 7.87 23.71 -7.74
C SER A 203 8.15 23.36 -9.20
N TYR A 204 8.10 22.07 -9.53
CA TYR A 204 8.30 21.61 -10.89
C TYR A 204 7.28 22.24 -11.84
N LEU A 205 7.77 22.75 -12.97
CA LEU A 205 6.95 23.28 -14.05
C LEU A 205 7.15 22.42 -15.30
N PRO A 206 6.09 21.94 -15.94
CA PRO A 206 6.17 21.04 -17.09
C PRO A 206 6.65 21.74 -18.37
N ASN A 207 7.79 22.43 -18.32
CA ASN A 207 8.39 23.17 -19.42
C ASN A 207 9.91 23.04 -19.36
N LEU A 208 10.49 22.42 -20.40
CA LEU A 208 11.92 22.14 -20.50
C LEU A 208 12.78 23.43 -20.47
N ASP A 209 12.33 24.53 -21.05
CA ASP A 209 13.11 25.77 -21.11
C ASP A 209 13.27 26.39 -19.72
N TYR A 210 12.21 26.41 -18.91
CA TYR A 210 12.30 26.79 -17.51
C TYR A 210 13.19 25.84 -16.72
N PHE A 211 13.11 24.53 -16.99
CA PHE A 211 13.91 23.55 -16.29
C PHE A 211 15.40 23.70 -16.59
N ARG A 212 15.78 24.03 -17.83
CA ARG A 212 17.16 24.39 -18.20
C ARG A 212 17.72 25.57 -17.42
N TYR A 213 16.87 26.54 -17.13
CA TYR A 213 17.26 27.68 -16.28
C TYR A 213 17.59 27.20 -14.86
N TYR A 214 16.75 26.36 -14.25
CA TYR A 214 17.02 25.82 -12.92
C TYR A 214 18.29 24.97 -12.86
N VAL A 215 18.52 24.10 -13.80
CA VAL A 215 19.75 23.28 -13.83
C VAL A 215 20.99 24.16 -13.87
N LYS A 216 21.02 25.21 -14.72
CA LYS A 216 22.12 26.17 -14.75
C LYS A 216 22.27 26.98 -13.45
N LYS A 217 21.15 27.35 -12.85
CA LYS A 217 21.13 28.02 -11.54
C LYS A 217 21.75 27.11 -10.46
N TRP A 218 21.37 25.85 -10.42
CA TRP A 218 21.92 24.86 -9.50
C TRP A 218 23.42 24.63 -9.69
N ASP A 219 23.91 24.63 -10.96
CA ASP A 219 25.34 24.61 -11.26
C ASP A 219 26.06 25.80 -10.62
N SER A 220 25.53 27.01 -10.83
CA SER A 220 26.15 28.23 -10.30
C SER A 220 26.11 28.30 -8.77
N MET A 221 25.13 27.66 -8.15
CA MET A 221 24.97 27.57 -6.69
C MET A 221 25.70 26.39 -6.08
N GLY A 222 26.36 25.55 -6.88
CA GLY A 222 27.13 24.42 -6.41
C GLY A 222 26.29 23.31 -5.80
N ALA A 223 25.08 23.08 -6.32
CA ALA A 223 24.28 21.92 -5.92
C ALA A 223 24.99 20.62 -6.28
N GLN A 224 25.15 19.74 -5.32
CA GLN A 224 25.83 18.44 -5.47
C GLN A 224 24.86 17.30 -5.76
N ALA A 225 23.61 17.45 -5.35
CA ALA A 225 22.54 16.50 -5.58
C ALA A 225 21.19 17.20 -5.79
N ILE A 226 20.23 16.45 -6.30
CA ILE A 226 18.83 16.88 -6.44
C ILE A 226 17.97 15.97 -5.56
N VAL A 227 17.03 16.55 -4.81
CA VAL A 227 15.96 15.81 -4.12
C VAL A 227 14.66 16.01 -4.88
N SER A 228 13.98 14.92 -5.21
CA SER A 228 12.72 14.93 -5.94
C SER A 228 11.57 14.39 -5.11
N ALA A 229 10.54 15.20 -4.92
CA ALA A 229 9.21 14.82 -4.45
C ALA A 229 8.15 15.09 -5.53
N CYS A 230 8.47 14.77 -6.76
CA CYS A 230 7.53 14.81 -7.89
C CYS A 230 6.59 13.60 -7.83
N VAL A 231 5.38 13.78 -8.35
CA VAL A 231 4.34 12.75 -8.39
C VAL A 231 3.72 12.66 -9.79
N GLY A 232 3.17 11.49 -10.11
CA GLY A 232 2.46 11.28 -11.37
C GLY A 232 3.32 11.53 -12.61
N ASN A 233 2.76 12.17 -13.61
CA ASN A 233 3.44 12.44 -14.87
C ASN A 233 4.66 13.38 -14.74
N ASP A 234 4.73 14.16 -13.66
CA ASP A 234 5.89 15.01 -13.40
C ASP A 234 7.17 14.21 -13.17
N ILE A 235 7.06 12.95 -12.71
CA ILE A 235 8.19 12.04 -12.53
C ILE A 235 8.86 11.80 -13.88
N THR A 236 8.13 11.28 -14.86
CA THR A 236 8.67 11.03 -16.21
C THR A 236 9.27 12.29 -16.82
N ALA A 237 8.53 13.40 -16.78
CA ALA A 237 8.98 14.68 -17.32
C ALA A 237 10.26 15.20 -16.66
N LEU A 238 10.38 15.10 -15.33
CA LEU A 238 11.58 15.50 -14.60
C LEU A 238 12.82 14.76 -15.10
N TYR A 239 12.74 13.42 -15.16
CA TYR A 239 13.90 12.63 -15.56
C TYR A 239 14.28 12.79 -17.04
N GLU A 240 13.31 12.96 -17.93
CA GLU A 240 13.58 13.34 -19.31
C GLU A 240 14.28 14.71 -19.41
N TYR A 241 13.87 15.67 -18.59
CA TYR A 241 14.50 17.00 -18.62
C TYR A 241 15.89 16.99 -18.02
N LEU A 242 16.11 16.21 -16.97
CA LEU A 242 17.45 16.01 -16.40
C LEU A 242 18.38 15.36 -17.44
N GLU A 243 17.93 14.35 -18.17
CA GLU A 243 18.69 13.75 -19.26
C GLU A 243 19.00 14.77 -20.36
N LYS A 244 17.98 15.47 -20.89
CA LYS A 244 18.11 16.48 -21.96
C LYS A 244 19.00 17.68 -21.58
N THR A 245 19.21 17.90 -20.28
CA THR A 245 20.10 18.94 -19.76
C THR A 245 21.49 18.43 -19.43
N GLY A 246 21.76 17.13 -19.59
CA GLY A 246 23.05 16.51 -19.32
C GLY A 246 23.36 16.46 -17.82
N ASN A 247 22.35 16.29 -16.97
CA ASN A 247 22.57 16.19 -15.52
C ASN A 247 23.41 14.96 -15.16
N THR A 248 24.43 15.17 -14.34
CA THR A 248 25.28 14.11 -13.80
C THR A 248 25.22 13.97 -12.29
N ARG A 249 24.39 14.79 -11.63
CA ARG A 249 24.21 14.76 -10.18
C ARG A 249 23.33 13.59 -9.76
N PRO A 250 23.61 12.97 -8.63
CA PRO A 250 22.67 12.02 -8.04
C PRO A 250 21.32 12.69 -7.74
N VAL A 251 20.27 11.90 -7.92
CA VAL A 251 18.89 12.31 -7.65
C VAL A 251 18.33 11.39 -6.55
N PHE A 252 17.96 11.98 -5.43
CA PHE A 252 17.31 11.30 -4.34
C PHE A 252 15.80 11.48 -4.46
N ALA A 253 15.09 10.41 -4.71
CA ALA A 253 13.66 10.42 -4.96
C ALA A 253 12.87 9.83 -3.80
N SER A 254 11.65 10.29 -3.61
CA SER A 254 10.65 9.61 -2.79
C SER A 254 10.15 8.34 -3.48
N TYR A 255 9.44 7.49 -2.74
CA TYR A 255 8.95 6.18 -3.19
C TYR A 255 7.98 6.22 -4.39
N ASP A 256 7.41 7.37 -4.72
CA ASP A 256 6.39 7.46 -5.79
C ASP A 256 6.93 7.02 -7.17
N ILE A 257 8.26 7.10 -7.37
CA ILE A 257 8.94 6.59 -8.57
C ILE A 257 8.88 5.06 -8.70
N GLU A 258 8.56 4.32 -7.65
CA GLU A 258 8.50 2.84 -7.67
C GLU A 258 7.28 2.30 -8.42
N VAL A 259 6.35 3.13 -8.80
CA VAL A 259 5.25 2.74 -9.66
C VAL A 259 5.79 2.37 -11.03
N GLN A 260 5.62 1.13 -11.44
CA GLN A 260 6.24 0.56 -12.65
C GLN A 260 5.83 1.24 -13.97
N ALA A 261 4.73 1.99 -13.96
CA ALA A 261 4.23 2.68 -15.14
C ALA A 261 5.08 3.89 -15.59
N TYR A 262 5.98 4.39 -14.73
CA TYR A 262 6.79 5.54 -15.08
C TYR A 262 7.99 5.16 -15.94
N THR A 263 8.18 5.90 -17.04
CA THR A 263 9.33 5.73 -17.92
C THR A 263 10.49 6.56 -17.44
N ILE A 264 11.57 5.91 -17.02
CA ILE A 264 12.81 6.55 -16.60
C ILE A 264 13.87 6.33 -17.67
N PRO A 265 14.50 7.39 -18.22
CA PRO A 265 15.58 7.25 -19.20
C PRO A 265 16.71 6.38 -18.66
N GLN A 266 17.25 5.49 -19.50
CA GLN A 266 18.30 4.55 -19.10
C GLN A 266 19.54 5.24 -18.54
N SER A 267 19.93 6.37 -19.12
CA SER A 267 21.07 7.18 -18.69
C SER A 267 20.90 7.75 -17.27
N MET A 268 19.66 7.94 -16.83
CA MET A 268 19.34 8.49 -15.50
C MET A 268 19.34 7.44 -14.40
N LYS A 269 19.06 6.17 -14.69
CA LYS A 269 18.87 5.12 -13.68
C LYS A 269 20.05 5.00 -12.71
N ASN A 270 21.28 5.10 -13.20
CA ASN A 270 22.49 5.03 -12.35
C ASN A 270 22.67 6.23 -11.40
N LEU A 271 21.93 7.31 -11.61
CA LEU A 271 21.98 8.50 -10.77
C LEU A 271 20.89 8.54 -9.68
N ILE A 272 19.91 7.64 -9.77
CA ILE A 272 18.71 7.67 -8.91
C ILE A 272 18.90 6.78 -7.68
N GLN A 273 18.60 7.35 -6.52
CA GLN A 273 18.42 6.65 -5.26
C GLN A 273 17.01 6.91 -4.76
N VAL A 274 16.29 5.86 -4.39
CA VAL A 274 14.88 5.93 -4.02
C VAL A 274 14.72 5.56 -2.55
N THR A 275 14.10 6.43 -1.78
CA THR A 275 13.70 6.09 -0.41
C THR A 275 12.43 5.25 -0.46
N SER A 276 12.51 4.04 0.05
CA SER A 276 11.49 2.99 -0.04
C SER A 276 11.29 2.28 1.28
N TYR A 277 10.28 1.44 1.34
CA TYR A 277 9.97 0.59 2.49
C TYR A 277 9.50 -0.82 2.11
N PHE A 278 9.58 -1.21 0.83
CA PHE A 278 9.28 -2.56 0.37
C PHE A 278 10.53 -3.21 -0.26
N ASN A 279 10.97 -4.34 0.30
CA ASN A 279 12.09 -5.10 -0.23
C ASN A 279 11.62 -6.16 -1.25
N ASN A 280 11.46 -5.75 -2.50
CA ASN A 280 11.05 -6.60 -3.61
C ASN A 280 12.05 -7.73 -3.97
N THR A 281 13.16 -7.84 -3.25
CA THR A 281 14.19 -8.89 -3.42
C THR A 281 14.39 -9.73 -2.16
N ALA A 282 13.44 -9.67 -1.20
CA ALA A 282 13.48 -10.47 0.01
C ALA A 282 13.48 -11.97 -0.33
N THR A 283 14.33 -12.74 0.38
CA THR A 283 14.46 -14.19 0.19
C THR A 283 14.01 -14.98 1.42
N ALA A 284 13.57 -14.30 2.46
CA ALA A 284 13.08 -14.92 3.70
C ALA A 284 12.04 -14.01 4.37
N GLY A 285 11.23 -14.58 5.24
CA GLY A 285 10.19 -13.86 5.99
C GLY A 285 8.91 -13.62 5.18
N ALA A 286 8.04 -12.78 5.73
CA ALA A 286 6.71 -12.51 5.16
C ALA A 286 6.78 -11.81 3.81
N GLU A 287 7.74 -10.89 3.60
CA GLU A 287 7.93 -10.25 2.30
C GLU A 287 8.26 -11.27 1.20
N ALA A 288 9.14 -12.25 1.49
CA ALA A 288 9.50 -13.30 0.52
C ALA A 288 8.31 -14.19 0.17
N ALA A 289 7.48 -14.55 1.15
CA ALA A 289 6.26 -15.32 0.93
C ALA A 289 5.30 -14.55 0.02
N PHE A 290 5.01 -13.29 0.33
CA PHE A 290 4.18 -12.44 -0.53
C PHE A 290 4.72 -12.33 -1.95
N ILE A 291 6.04 -12.12 -2.13
CA ILE A 291 6.67 -12.05 -3.45
C ILE A 291 6.43 -13.33 -4.23
N GLN A 292 6.61 -14.49 -3.60
CA GLN A 292 6.41 -15.80 -4.22
C GLN A 292 4.95 -16.01 -4.64
N ASP A 293 3.99 -15.72 -3.75
CA ASP A 293 2.56 -15.89 -4.02
C ASP A 293 2.07 -14.94 -5.12
N TYR A 294 2.56 -13.69 -5.11
CA TYR A 294 2.25 -12.73 -6.16
C TYR A 294 2.83 -13.17 -7.52
N GLN A 295 4.08 -13.63 -7.56
CA GLN A 295 4.70 -14.16 -8.79
C GLN A 295 3.98 -15.40 -9.31
N GLN A 296 3.53 -16.29 -8.43
CA GLN A 296 2.75 -17.45 -8.81
C GLN A 296 1.38 -17.06 -9.38
N ALA A 297 0.74 -16.04 -8.81
CA ALA A 297 -0.59 -15.59 -9.22
C ALA A 297 -0.59 -14.81 -10.54
N TYR A 298 0.42 -13.98 -10.77
CA TYR A 298 0.41 -12.97 -11.85
C TYR A 298 1.60 -13.07 -12.81
N GLY A 299 2.63 -13.89 -12.53
CA GLY A 299 3.84 -13.97 -13.34
C GLY A 299 4.72 -12.72 -13.29
N LEU A 300 4.51 -11.82 -12.34
CA LEU A 300 5.14 -10.51 -12.20
C LEU A 300 5.82 -10.40 -10.82
N THR A 301 6.91 -9.64 -10.75
CA THR A 301 7.46 -9.22 -9.45
C THR A 301 6.59 -8.10 -8.88
N PRO A 302 6.13 -8.18 -7.61
CA PRO A 302 5.34 -7.11 -7.01
C PRO A 302 6.18 -5.83 -6.83
N ASP A 303 5.51 -4.69 -6.96
CA ASP A 303 6.04 -3.39 -6.59
C ASP A 303 5.49 -2.93 -5.22
N LEU A 304 5.90 -1.75 -4.78
CA LEU A 304 5.45 -1.20 -3.51
C LEU A 304 3.93 -0.99 -3.44
N PRO A 305 3.22 -0.46 -4.48
CA PRO A 305 1.77 -0.39 -4.46
C PRO A 305 1.07 -1.74 -4.27
N ALA A 306 1.58 -2.81 -4.88
CA ALA A 306 1.03 -4.16 -4.70
C ALA A 306 1.18 -4.64 -3.26
N ALA A 307 2.36 -4.47 -2.66
CA ALA A 307 2.63 -4.86 -1.27
C ALA A 307 1.77 -4.08 -0.26
N GLN A 308 1.60 -2.78 -0.49
CA GLN A 308 0.76 -1.93 0.37
C GLN A 308 -0.72 -2.28 0.28
N ALA A 309 -1.22 -2.55 -0.93
CA ALA A 309 -2.58 -3.00 -1.14
C ALA A 309 -2.86 -4.32 -0.42
N TYR A 310 -1.98 -5.30 -0.60
CA TYR A 310 -2.04 -6.61 0.04
C TYR A 310 -2.01 -6.48 1.57
N MET A 311 -1.03 -5.77 2.11
CA MET A 311 -0.88 -5.54 3.54
C MET A 311 -2.13 -4.87 4.15
N THR A 312 -2.62 -3.80 3.52
CA THR A 312 -3.74 -3.02 4.06
C THR A 312 -5.04 -3.82 4.05
N MET A 313 -5.25 -4.68 3.05
CA MET A 313 -6.43 -5.54 2.97
C MET A 313 -6.41 -6.61 4.07
N HIS A 314 -5.28 -7.29 4.30
CA HIS A 314 -5.12 -8.23 5.41
C HIS A 314 -5.29 -7.53 6.76
N LEU A 315 -4.66 -6.37 6.95
CA LEU A 315 -4.77 -5.58 8.17
C LEU A 315 -6.23 -5.22 8.50
N ALA A 316 -7.03 -4.84 7.49
CA ALA A 316 -8.44 -4.54 7.67
C ALA A 316 -9.26 -5.77 8.09
N ALA A 317 -8.99 -6.92 7.46
CA ALA A 317 -9.64 -8.19 7.80
C ALA A 317 -9.25 -8.66 9.21
N ASP A 318 -7.97 -8.61 9.54
CA ASP A 318 -7.44 -9.03 10.84
C ASP A 318 -7.97 -8.15 11.97
N ALA A 319 -8.07 -6.83 11.77
CA ALA A 319 -8.63 -5.93 12.75
C ALA A 319 -10.09 -6.27 13.09
N ALA A 320 -10.92 -6.58 12.09
CA ALA A 320 -12.30 -7.00 12.30
C ALA A 320 -12.40 -8.39 12.93
N ASN A 321 -11.56 -9.34 12.48
CA ASN A 321 -11.52 -10.69 13.04
C ASN A 321 -11.06 -10.70 14.50
N GLN A 322 -10.04 -9.92 14.86
CA GLN A 322 -9.60 -9.78 16.26
C GLN A 322 -10.64 -9.06 17.12
N ALA A 323 -11.36 -8.07 16.57
CA ALA A 323 -12.45 -7.39 17.26
C ALA A 323 -13.69 -8.29 17.45
N GLN A 324 -13.79 -9.40 16.71
CA GLN A 324 -14.98 -10.26 16.65
C GLN A 324 -16.27 -9.44 16.39
N SER A 325 -16.15 -8.34 15.63
CA SER A 325 -17.23 -7.38 15.42
C SER A 325 -16.98 -6.53 14.18
N LEU A 326 -18.05 -6.07 13.54
CA LEU A 326 -18.02 -5.04 12.49
C LEU A 326 -18.30 -3.63 13.06
N GLU A 327 -18.47 -3.49 14.36
CA GLU A 327 -18.64 -2.19 14.98
C GLU A 327 -17.32 -1.40 15.01
N THR A 328 -17.34 -0.19 14.48
CA THR A 328 -16.12 0.63 14.34
C THR A 328 -15.40 0.90 15.66
N GLU A 329 -16.13 1.06 16.76
CA GLU A 329 -15.52 1.29 18.09
C GLU A 329 -14.79 0.06 18.61
N ALA A 330 -15.31 -1.15 18.33
CA ALA A 330 -14.61 -2.39 18.68
C ALA A 330 -13.33 -2.55 17.87
N ILE A 331 -13.39 -2.26 16.56
CA ILE A 331 -12.22 -2.30 15.67
C ILE A 331 -11.17 -1.25 16.10
N LYS A 332 -11.57 -0.01 16.39
CA LYS A 332 -10.66 1.04 16.88
C LYS A 332 -9.92 0.63 18.14
N LYS A 333 -10.61 -0.07 19.07
CA LYS A 333 -9.99 -0.57 20.29
C LYS A 333 -8.89 -1.58 19.98
N VAL A 334 -9.16 -2.55 19.10
CA VAL A 334 -8.19 -3.55 18.66
C VAL A 334 -7.00 -2.90 17.97
N LEU A 335 -7.24 -1.94 17.07
CA LEU A 335 -6.17 -1.19 16.37
C LEU A 335 -5.28 -0.40 17.33
N ALA A 336 -5.82 0.07 18.46
CA ALA A 336 -5.06 0.83 19.46
C ALA A 336 -4.26 -0.05 20.44
N GLU A 337 -4.69 -1.29 20.67
CA GLU A 337 -4.15 -2.15 21.72
C GLU A 337 -3.29 -3.31 21.19
N ASN A 338 -3.43 -3.68 19.92
CA ASN A 338 -2.82 -4.87 19.35
C ASN A 338 -1.74 -4.58 18.31
N SER A 339 -0.92 -5.59 18.06
CA SER A 339 -0.03 -5.68 16.89
C SER A 339 -0.63 -6.60 15.84
N PHE A 340 -0.21 -6.41 14.60
CA PHE A 340 -0.66 -7.16 13.43
C PHE A 340 0.53 -7.72 12.67
N GLU A 341 0.48 -9.01 12.34
CA GLU A 341 1.50 -9.63 11.49
C GLU A 341 1.23 -9.25 10.03
N THR A 342 2.24 -8.68 9.38
CA THR A 342 2.13 -8.15 8.03
C THR A 342 3.30 -8.59 7.16
N VAL A 343 3.30 -8.23 5.89
CA VAL A 343 4.46 -8.45 5.01
C VAL A 343 5.74 -7.79 5.52
N TYR A 344 5.63 -6.73 6.32
CA TYR A 344 6.76 -6.02 6.94
C TYR A 344 7.11 -6.52 8.34
N GLY A 345 6.51 -7.61 8.80
CA GLY A 345 6.61 -8.12 10.17
C GLY A 345 5.49 -7.61 11.07
N SER A 346 5.73 -7.64 12.38
CA SER A 346 4.75 -7.23 13.39
C SER A 346 4.66 -5.72 13.49
N LEU A 347 3.49 -5.16 13.17
CA LEU A 347 3.24 -3.70 13.16
C LEU A 347 2.14 -3.33 14.14
N SER A 348 2.17 -2.10 14.64
CA SER A 348 1.13 -1.52 15.49
C SER A 348 0.88 -0.07 15.12
N PHE A 349 -0.29 0.45 15.55
CA PHE A 349 -0.60 1.87 15.36
C PHE A 349 -0.23 2.70 16.59
N ASP A 350 0.56 3.76 16.39
CA ASP A 350 0.66 4.88 17.32
C ASP A 350 -0.22 6.02 16.82
N LYS A 351 -1.26 6.37 17.58
CA LYS A 351 -2.19 7.45 17.23
C LYS A 351 -2.71 7.37 15.77
N ARG A 352 -2.95 6.13 15.27
CA ARG A 352 -3.47 5.83 13.93
C ARG A 352 -2.45 6.01 12.78
N LEU A 353 -1.18 6.15 13.11
CA LEU A 353 -0.08 6.00 12.17
C LEU A 353 0.59 4.65 12.43
N ILE A 354 0.73 3.84 11.38
CA ILE A 354 1.40 2.55 11.50
C ILE A 354 2.89 2.75 11.77
N GLY A 355 3.43 2.02 12.73
CA GLY A 355 4.85 2.05 13.11
C GLY A 355 5.52 0.71 12.85
N GLY A 356 6.85 0.73 12.73
CA GLY A 356 7.67 -0.47 12.59
C GLY A 356 8.01 -0.86 11.15
N ILE A 357 7.44 -0.21 10.14
CA ILE A 357 7.83 -0.45 8.74
C ILE A 357 9.26 0.08 8.52
N PRO A 358 10.23 -0.76 8.09
CA PRO A 358 11.60 -0.31 7.85
C PRO A 358 11.66 0.59 6.61
N VAL A 359 12.45 1.66 6.70
CA VAL A 359 12.71 2.59 5.57
C VAL A 359 14.16 2.46 5.15
N PHE A 360 14.44 2.42 3.86
CA PHE A 360 15.77 2.22 3.30
C PHE A 360 15.90 2.78 1.89
N GLN A 361 17.14 2.85 1.40
CA GLN A 361 17.43 3.31 0.04
C GLN A 361 17.45 2.15 -0.94
N LYS A 362 16.86 2.37 -2.14
CA LYS A 362 16.98 1.53 -3.32
C LYS A 362 17.79 2.22 -4.41
N ILE A 363 18.41 1.42 -5.25
CA ILE A 363 19.09 1.87 -6.49
C ILE A 363 18.71 0.97 -7.64
N TYR A 364 18.91 1.44 -8.88
CA TYR A 364 18.77 0.59 -10.05
C TYR A 364 19.96 -0.36 -10.19
N LEU A 365 19.68 -1.65 -10.33
CA LEU A 365 20.61 -2.69 -10.70
C LEU A 365 19.97 -3.56 -11.79
N ASN A 366 20.57 -3.65 -12.97
CA ASN A 366 20.02 -4.38 -14.11
C ASN A 366 18.53 -4.01 -14.38
N ASP A 367 18.26 -2.71 -14.42
CA ASP A 367 16.93 -2.12 -14.66
C ASP A 367 15.87 -2.35 -13.56
N GLN A 368 16.24 -2.97 -12.45
CA GLN A 368 15.35 -3.17 -11.31
C GLN A 368 15.78 -2.30 -10.12
N LEU A 369 14.81 -1.73 -9.41
CA LEU A 369 15.04 -1.08 -8.13
C LEU A 369 15.23 -2.16 -7.05
N VAL A 370 16.40 -2.16 -6.42
CA VAL A 370 16.77 -3.12 -5.37
C VAL A 370 17.33 -2.39 -4.14
N PRO A 371 17.16 -2.92 -2.94
CA PRO A 371 17.76 -2.34 -1.74
C PRO A 371 19.28 -2.17 -1.88
N ARG A 372 19.78 -1.00 -1.53
CA ARG A 372 21.20 -0.66 -1.66
C ARG A 372 22.11 -1.59 -0.85
N ASN A 373 21.66 -2.04 0.32
CA ASN A 373 22.44 -2.92 1.20
C ASN A 373 22.69 -4.32 0.64
N ASN A 374 21.88 -4.76 -0.34
CA ASN A 374 22.07 -6.06 -0.99
C ASN A 374 23.31 -6.11 -1.91
N ILE A 375 23.94 -4.95 -2.21
CA ILE A 375 25.09 -4.85 -3.10
C ILE A 375 26.42 -4.96 -2.33
N THR A 376 26.43 -4.63 -1.05
CA THR A 376 27.66 -4.68 -0.21
C THR A 376 27.98 -6.08 0.32
N GLY A 377 27.10 -7.08 0.15
CA GLY A 377 27.27 -8.46 0.60
C GLY A 377 28.08 -9.38 -0.32
N GLY A 378 28.55 -8.89 -1.47
CA GLY A 378 29.27 -9.68 -2.49
C GLY A 378 30.79 -9.57 -2.50
N GLY A 379 31.43 -9.02 -1.45
CA GLY A 379 32.87 -8.82 -1.46
C GLY A 379 33.52 -8.83 -0.10
N ASN A 380 33.68 -10.01 0.50
CA ASN A 380 34.83 -10.39 1.33
C ASN A 380 34.66 -11.82 1.87
N GLY A 381 34.87 -12.79 1.00
CA GLY A 381 35.19 -14.16 1.38
C GLY A 381 36.52 -14.51 0.71
N GLY A 382 37.63 -14.17 1.37
CA GLY A 382 38.95 -14.54 0.88
C GLY A 382 40.05 -13.85 1.68
N GLU A 383 40.37 -14.39 2.83
CA GLU A 383 41.69 -14.86 3.29
C GLU A 383 41.57 -15.35 4.72
#